data_2c01ca64434e62a29dcffb32eb86ae10
#
_entry.id   2c01ca64434e62a29dcffb32eb86ae10
#
_cell.length_a   1.000
_cell.length_b   1.000
_cell.length_c   1.000
_cell.angle_alpha   90.00
_cell.angle_beta   90.00
_cell.angle_gamma   90.00
#
_symmetry.space_group_name_H-M   'P 1'
#
loop_
_entity.id
_entity.type
_entity.pdbx_description
1 polymer ?
#
loop_
_entity_poly.entity_id
_entity_poly.type
_entity_poly.pdbx_seq_one_letter_code
_entity_poly.pdbx_strand_id
1 'polypeptide(L)'
;MKDCILITGGAGFIGSAISHLLHAEDNRTIVAIDNLHPQVHPKQRRPDDLHQDVELIVADICEPETWSRFMQEWRPSLVIHLAAETGTGQSLSEASRHTHVNVTGTARMLDAFAAAQHVPQRIVLTSSRAVYGEGVWQRPDGDLFQPGQRSKSMLDDAQWDFPNAVALPFCADITPPNPTSVYGATKLAQEHIINAWALSFGADVAILRLQNVYGAGQSLDNPYTGIVSLFSRLAKSGLSIPLYEDGLMRRDFVYISDVARAVLAASKEQAAVGRVYDIGFGSASTIKDLADEVARHYGAPAPHVCGKYRNGDVRHAGCDVAASLALGWKPEVTMAEGVARLCDWIDVRLSEGAV
;
A
#
# COMPACT_ATOMS: atom_id res chain seq x y z
N MET A 1 -26.17 -19.62 -5.67
CA MET A 1 -24.92 -18.83 -5.62
C MET A 1 -24.72 -18.42 -4.18
N LYS A 2 -23.48 -18.47 -3.70
CA LYS A 2 -23.12 -18.26 -2.28
C LYS A 2 -22.71 -16.81 -2.06
N ASP A 3 -23.14 -16.20 -0.97
CA ASP A 3 -22.59 -14.90 -0.54
C ASP A 3 -21.17 -15.07 -0.01
N CYS A 4 -20.31 -14.06 -0.25
CA CYS A 4 -18.94 -14.08 0.23
C CYS A 4 -18.37 -12.67 0.44
N ILE A 5 -17.24 -12.62 1.12
CA ILE A 5 -16.29 -11.50 1.08
C ILE A 5 -15.22 -11.84 0.07
N LEU A 6 -15.09 -11.04 -0.99
CA LEU A 6 -14.04 -11.21 -1.99
C LEU A 6 -12.83 -10.34 -1.63
N ILE A 7 -11.64 -10.95 -1.58
CA ILE A 7 -10.37 -10.24 -1.46
C ILE A 7 -9.54 -10.51 -2.73
N THR A 8 -9.39 -9.54 -3.61
CA THR A 8 -8.45 -9.66 -4.72
C THR A 8 -7.05 -9.30 -4.25
N GLY A 9 -6.01 -10.04 -4.68
CA GLY A 9 -4.67 -9.92 -4.09
C GLY A 9 -4.64 -10.43 -2.65
N GLY A 10 -5.53 -11.37 -2.32
CA GLY A 10 -5.79 -11.78 -0.94
C GLY A 10 -4.71 -12.64 -0.32
N ALA A 11 -3.84 -13.26 -1.11
CA ALA A 11 -2.66 -13.98 -0.63
C ALA A 11 -1.46 -13.06 -0.36
N GLY A 12 -1.54 -11.79 -0.76
CA GLY A 12 -0.51 -10.80 -0.50
C GLY A 12 -0.42 -10.38 0.97
N PHE A 13 0.57 -9.53 1.28
CA PHE A 13 0.89 -9.06 2.63
C PHE A 13 -0.33 -8.47 3.39
N ILE A 14 -1.05 -7.52 2.77
CA ILE A 14 -2.22 -6.88 3.40
C ILE A 14 -3.41 -7.85 3.44
N GLY A 15 -3.62 -8.62 2.35
CA GLY A 15 -4.71 -9.59 2.26
C GLY A 15 -4.62 -10.68 3.34
N SER A 16 -3.44 -11.23 3.56
CA SER A 16 -3.20 -12.20 4.62
C SER A 16 -3.50 -11.60 6.00
N ALA A 17 -3.00 -10.40 6.29
CA ALA A 17 -3.24 -9.76 7.58
C ALA A 17 -4.73 -9.48 7.85
N ILE A 18 -5.47 -8.99 6.84
CA ILE A 18 -6.90 -8.71 7.02
C ILE A 18 -7.74 -9.98 7.11
N SER A 19 -7.31 -11.08 6.49
CA SER A 19 -8.04 -12.35 6.50
C SER A 19 -8.32 -12.86 7.91
N HIS A 20 -7.36 -12.69 8.82
CA HIS A 20 -7.52 -13.06 10.23
C HIS A 20 -8.56 -12.22 10.95
N LEU A 21 -8.57 -10.91 10.72
CA LEU A 21 -9.56 -10.01 11.35
C LEU A 21 -10.97 -10.26 10.80
N LEU A 22 -11.09 -10.44 9.48
CA LEU A 22 -12.39 -10.75 8.87
C LEU A 22 -12.95 -12.08 9.39
N HIS A 23 -12.12 -13.13 9.46
CA HIS A 23 -12.57 -14.42 9.98
C HIS A 23 -13.05 -14.33 11.44
N ALA A 24 -12.40 -13.50 12.25
CA ALA A 24 -12.78 -13.33 13.67
C ALA A 24 -14.09 -12.54 13.85
N GLU A 25 -14.47 -11.69 12.89
CA GLU A 25 -15.56 -10.72 13.05
C GLU A 25 -16.72 -10.89 12.06
N ASP A 26 -16.60 -11.80 11.09
CA ASP A 26 -17.61 -12.02 10.06
C ASP A 26 -17.77 -13.51 9.77
N ASN A 27 -19.01 -13.95 9.69
CA ASN A 27 -19.33 -15.38 9.47
C ASN A 27 -19.44 -15.73 7.96
N ARG A 28 -19.30 -14.76 7.05
CA ARG A 28 -19.34 -15.02 5.60
C ARG A 28 -18.10 -15.79 5.16
N THR A 29 -18.24 -16.58 4.12
CA THR A 29 -17.08 -17.20 3.47
C THR A 29 -16.17 -16.13 2.92
N ILE A 30 -14.88 -16.21 3.21
CA ILE A 30 -13.86 -15.34 2.62
C ILE A 30 -13.23 -16.05 1.43
N VAL A 31 -13.31 -15.43 0.25
CA VAL A 31 -12.71 -15.93 -0.98
C VAL A 31 -11.62 -14.98 -1.42
N ALA A 32 -10.41 -15.48 -1.58
CA ALA A 32 -9.27 -14.74 -2.08
C ALA A 32 -8.98 -15.12 -3.53
N ILE A 33 -8.80 -14.13 -4.42
CA ILE A 33 -8.26 -14.35 -5.77
C ILE A 33 -6.86 -13.74 -5.80
N ASP A 34 -5.86 -14.57 -6.16
CA ASP A 34 -4.46 -14.15 -6.24
C ASP A 34 -3.75 -14.99 -7.30
N ASN A 35 -2.89 -14.39 -8.12
CA ASN A 35 -2.13 -15.14 -9.12
C ASN A 35 -0.82 -15.74 -8.57
N LEU A 36 -0.54 -15.52 -7.30
CA LEU A 36 0.67 -15.96 -6.62
C LEU A 36 1.95 -15.58 -7.40
N HIS A 37 1.99 -14.31 -7.85
CA HIS A 37 3.08 -13.82 -8.68
C HIS A 37 4.45 -14.08 -8.02
N PRO A 38 5.44 -14.66 -8.74
CA PRO A 38 6.71 -15.14 -8.15
C PRO A 38 7.54 -14.03 -7.48
N GLN A 39 7.38 -12.77 -7.87
CA GLN A 39 8.04 -11.63 -7.21
C GLN A 39 7.57 -11.46 -5.75
N VAL A 40 6.33 -11.86 -5.42
CA VAL A 40 5.75 -11.78 -4.07
C VAL A 40 5.75 -13.17 -3.41
N HIS A 41 5.46 -14.20 -4.18
CA HIS A 41 5.35 -15.60 -3.75
C HIS A 41 6.38 -16.48 -4.46
N PRO A 42 7.67 -16.50 -4.05
CA PRO A 42 8.71 -17.24 -4.76
C PRO A 42 8.40 -18.73 -4.90
N LYS A 43 7.70 -19.32 -3.94
CA LYS A 43 7.29 -20.74 -3.94
C LYS A 43 5.96 -20.99 -4.68
N GLN A 44 5.29 -19.95 -5.20
CA GLN A 44 4.01 -20.02 -5.93
C GLN A 44 2.97 -20.94 -5.27
N ARG A 45 2.91 -20.93 -3.96
CA ARG A 45 1.97 -21.71 -3.16
C ARG A 45 1.22 -20.81 -2.17
N ARG A 46 0.14 -21.34 -1.59
CA ARG A 46 -0.60 -20.67 -0.53
C ARG A 46 0.37 -20.21 0.57
N PRO A 47 0.35 -18.92 0.96
CA PRO A 47 1.16 -18.44 2.08
C PRO A 47 0.69 -19.01 3.41
N ASP A 48 1.65 -19.30 4.29
CA ASP A 48 1.36 -19.79 5.64
C ASP A 48 0.63 -18.71 6.49
N ASP A 49 0.85 -17.43 6.18
CA ASP A 49 0.22 -16.29 6.86
C ASP A 49 -1.23 -16.00 6.41
N LEU A 50 -1.73 -16.66 5.36
CA LEU A 50 -3.13 -16.55 4.94
C LEU A 50 -4.01 -17.44 5.83
N HIS A 51 -5.06 -16.87 6.45
CA HIS A 51 -5.93 -17.64 7.34
C HIS A 51 -6.46 -18.93 6.68
N GLN A 52 -6.36 -20.05 7.39
CA GLN A 52 -6.61 -21.41 6.83
C GLN A 52 -7.99 -21.58 6.19
N ASP A 53 -9.02 -20.94 6.73
CA ASP A 53 -10.41 -21.05 6.26
C ASP A 53 -10.74 -20.12 5.07
N VAL A 54 -9.77 -19.35 4.57
CA VAL A 54 -9.96 -18.57 3.35
C VAL A 54 -9.92 -19.50 2.14
N GLU A 55 -10.92 -19.44 1.29
CA GLU A 55 -10.91 -20.14 0.01
C GLU A 55 -10.00 -19.38 -0.97
N LEU A 56 -8.84 -19.95 -1.29
CA LEU A 56 -7.89 -19.34 -2.23
C LEU A 56 -8.12 -19.87 -3.64
N ILE A 57 -8.51 -18.98 -4.55
CA ILE A 57 -8.56 -19.21 -5.98
C ILE A 57 -7.28 -18.67 -6.60
N VAL A 58 -6.40 -19.56 -7.07
CA VAL A 58 -5.17 -19.17 -7.76
C VAL A 58 -5.52 -18.81 -9.20
N ALA A 59 -5.62 -17.50 -9.48
CA ALA A 59 -6.02 -16.99 -10.79
C ALA A 59 -5.63 -15.52 -10.97
N ASP A 60 -5.49 -15.07 -12.21
CA ASP A 60 -5.21 -13.68 -12.55
C ASP A 60 -6.51 -12.88 -12.75
N ILE A 61 -6.58 -11.71 -12.10
CA ILE A 61 -7.74 -10.81 -12.23
C ILE A 61 -7.87 -10.17 -13.62
N CYS A 62 -6.82 -10.22 -14.44
CA CYS A 62 -6.83 -9.72 -15.81
C CYS A 62 -7.51 -10.70 -16.79
N GLU A 63 -7.67 -11.96 -16.40
CA GLU A 63 -8.25 -12.99 -17.26
C GLU A 63 -9.78 -13.03 -17.12
N PRO A 64 -10.54 -12.89 -18.23
CA PRO A 64 -12.01 -12.95 -18.20
C PRO A 64 -12.55 -14.26 -17.63
N GLU A 65 -11.84 -15.37 -17.87
CA GLU A 65 -12.19 -16.71 -17.40
C GLU A 65 -12.18 -16.81 -15.88
N THR A 66 -11.29 -16.10 -15.20
CA THR A 66 -11.26 -15.99 -13.74
C THR A 66 -12.61 -15.52 -13.21
N TRP A 67 -13.10 -14.44 -13.77
CA TRP A 67 -14.36 -13.82 -13.35
C TRP A 67 -15.58 -14.62 -13.74
N SER A 68 -15.60 -15.21 -14.96
CA SER A 68 -16.73 -16.03 -15.40
C SER A 68 -16.92 -17.26 -14.51
N ARG A 69 -15.82 -17.92 -14.09
CA ARG A 69 -15.86 -19.05 -13.15
C ARG A 69 -16.27 -18.58 -11.74
N PHE A 70 -15.66 -17.50 -11.23
CA PHE A 70 -15.99 -16.95 -9.92
C PHE A 70 -17.49 -16.63 -9.84
N MET A 71 -18.04 -15.92 -10.81
CA MET A 71 -19.45 -15.51 -10.83
C MET A 71 -20.45 -16.65 -11.06
N GLN A 72 -20.01 -17.87 -11.42
CA GLN A 72 -20.89 -19.06 -11.45
C GLN A 72 -21.22 -19.56 -10.03
N GLU A 73 -20.32 -19.39 -9.08
CA GLU A 73 -20.48 -19.92 -7.72
C GLU A 73 -20.79 -18.84 -6.71
N TRP A 74 -20.13 -17.68 -6.79
CA TRP A 74 -20.09 -16.64 -5.77
C TRP A 74 -20.84 -15.36 -6.15
N ARG A 75 -21.34 -14.68 -5.12
CA ARG A 75 -21.91 -13.31 -5.21
C ARG A 75 -21.36 -12.48 -4.06
N PRO A 76 -20.27 -11.73 -4.25
CA PRO A 76 -19.64 -10.99 -3.17
C PRO A 76 -20.52 -9.82 -2.73
N SER A 77 -20.91 -9.78 -1.47
CA SER A 77 -21.57 -8.61 -0.88
C SER A 77 -20.55 -7.54 -0.45
N LEU A 78 -19.32 -7.95 -0.13
CA LEU A 78 -18.19 -7.07 0.16
C LEU A 78 -17.01 -7.44 -0.74
N VAL A 79 -16.40 -6.44 -1.36
CA VAL A 79 -15.16 -6.59 -2.13
C VAL A 79 -14.06 -5.75 -1.48
N ILE A 80 -12.93 -6.37 -1.16
CA ILE A 80 -11.71 -5.70 -0.73
C ILE A 80 -10.70 -5.85 -1.86
N HIS A 81 -10.50 -4.76 -2.61
CA HIS A 81 -9.67 -4.77 -3.82
C HIS A 81 -8.24 -4.36 -3.50
N LEU A 82 -7.36 -5.38 -3.32
CA LEU A 82 -5.94 -5.21 -3.01
C LEU A 82 -5.03 -5.56 -4.19
N ALA A 83 -5.53 -6.32 -5.17
CA ALA A 83 -4.74 -6.77 -6.32
C ALA A 83 -4.16 -5.57 -7.09
N ALA A 84 -2.84 -5.48 -7.15
CA ALA A 84 -2.14 -4.44 -7.86
C ALA A 84 -0.65 -4.81 -8.06
N GLU A 85 -0.10 -4.40 -9.19
CA GLU A 85 1.34 -4.23 -9.31
C GLU A 85 1.75 -2.98 -8.55
N THR A 86 2.84 -3.08 -7.79
CA THR A 86 3.35 -2.03 -6.90
C THR A 86 4.79 -1.66 -7.25
N GLY A 87 5.28 -0.55 -6.68
CA GLY A 87 6.66 -0.11 -6.89
C GLY A 87 6.76 1.07 -7.86
N THR A 88 6.99 2.26 -7.30
CA THR A 88 7.11 3.51 -8.07
C THR A 88 8.25 3.46 -9.08
N GLY A 89 9.43 2.96 -8.67
CA GLY A 89 10.60 2.86 -9.55
C GLY A 89 10.42 1.82 -10.66
N GLN A 90 9.91 0.62 -10.34
CA GLN A 90 9.67 -0.44 -11.30
C GLN A 90 8.64 -0.02 -12.36
N SER A 91 7.63 0.73 -11.96
CA SER A 91 6.57 1.18 -12.87
C SER A 91 7.06 2.06 -14.01
N LEU A 92 8.23 2.70 -13.88
CA LEU A 92 8.81 3.53 -14.93
C LEU A 92 9.36 2.70 -16.11
N SER A 93 9.82 1.48 -15.85
CA SER A 93 10.32 0.55 -16.88
C SER A 93 9.28 -0.50 -17.31
N GLU A 94 8.22 -0.72 -16.49
CA GLU A 94 7.20 -1.75 -16.70
C GLU A 94 5.79 -1.14 -16.72
N ALA A 95 5.63 0.00 -17.39
CA ALA A 95 4.38 0.76 -17.43
C ALA A 95 3.18 -0.06 -17.94
N SER A 96 3.38 -0.87 -18.98
CA SER A 96 2.33 -1.73 -19.54
C SER A 96 1.84 -2.78 -18.55
N ARG A 97 2.74 -3.39 -17.78
CA ARG A 97 2.40 -4.37 -16.76
C ARG A 97 1.57 -3.74 -15.63
N HIS A 98 2.02 -2.61 -15.10
CA HIS A 98 1.29 -1.87 -14.06
C HIS A 98 -0.10 -1.43 -14.54
N THR A 99 -0.20 -0.92 -15.76
CA THR A 99 -1.48 -0.52 -16.34
C THR A 99 -2.40 -1.73 -16.56
N HIS A 100 -1.87 -2.84 -17.07
CA HIS A 100 -2.65 -4.05 -17.31
C HIS A 100 -3.25 -4.58 -16.01
N VAL A 101 -2.46 -4.77 -14.97
CA VAL A 101 -2.96 -5.31 -13.71
C VAL A 101 -3.87 -4.29 -12.99
N ASN A 102 -3.39 -3.07 -12.78
CA ASN A 102 -4.11 -2.12 -11.94
C ASN A 102 -5.35 -1.54 -12.63
N VAL A 103 -5.31 -1.28 -13.92
CA VAL A 103 -6.42 -0.65 -14.65
C VAL A 103 -7.30 -1.71 -15.32
N THR A 104 -6.72 -2.57 -16.17
CA THR A 104 -7.50 -3.58 -16.90
C THR A 104 -8.05 -4.65 -15.95
N GLY A 105 -7.25 -5.13 -14.98
CA GLY A 105 -7.73 -6.10 -13.98
C GLY A 105 -8.91 -5.57 -13.17
N THR A 106 -8.85 -4.29 -12.75
CA THR A 106 -9.99 -3.63 -12.08
C THR A 106 -11.22 -3.56 -12.98
N ALA A 107 -11.05 -3.13 -14.23
CA ALA A 107 -12.15 -3.05 -15.18
C ALA A 107 -12.80 -4.43 -15.45
N ARG A 108 -11.99 -5.49 -15.57
CA ARG A 108 -12.49 -6.88 -15.74
C ARG A 108 -13.37 -7.34 -14.59
N MET A 109 -12.98 -6.99 -13.35
CA MET A 109 -13.80 -7.26 -12.17
C MET A 109 -15.17 -6.57 -12.26
N LEU A 110 -15.19 -5.30 -12.61
CA LEU A 110 -16.43 -4.51 -12.73
C LEU A 110 -17.32 -4.98 -13.91
N ASP A 111 -16.71 -5.32 -15.04
CA ASP A 111 -17.40 -5.92 -16.19
C ASP A 111 -18.10 -7.22 -15.80
N ALA A 112 -17.45 -8.06 -15.00
CA ALA A 112 -18.02 -9.34 -14.56
C ALA A 112 -19.22 -9.13 -13.63
N PHE A 113 -19.17 -8.16 -12.74
CA PHE A 113 -20.30 -7.81 -11.88
C PHE A 113 -21.48 -7.29 -12.70
N ALA A 114 -21.22 -6.42 -13.68
CA ALA A 114 -22.26 -5.90 -14.58
C ALA A 114 -22.89 -7.03 -15.43
N ALA A 115 -22.07 -7.90 -16.03
CA ALA A 115 -22.54 -9.03 -16.85
C ALA A 115 -23.37 -10.04 -16.02
N ALA A 116 -23.03 -10.25 -14.76
CA ALA A 116 -23.77 -11.12 -13.85
C ALA A 116 -25.00 -10.43 -13.22
N GLN A 117 -25.27 -9.18 -13.56
CA GLN A 117 -26.32 -8.35 -12.94
C GLN A 117 -26.23 -8.37 -11.41
N HIS A 118 -25.00 -8.32 -10.89
CA HIS A 118 -24.72 -8.34 -9.46
C HIS A 118 -23.93 -7.10 -9.06
N VAL A 119 -24.39 -6.40 -8.04
CA VAL A 119 -23.72 -5.22 -7.49
C VAL A 119 -23.33 -5.55 -6.05
N PRO A 120 -22.05 -5.57 -5.71
CA PRO A 120 -21.61 -5.67 -4.31
C PRO A 120 -22.19 -4.51 -3.49
N GLN A 121 -22.55 -4.77 -2.25
CA GLN A 121 -23.02 -3.70 -1.35
C GLN A 121 -21.91 -2.68 -1.13
N ARG A 122 -20.64 -3.17 -0.98
CA ARG A 122 -19.49 -2.29 -0.75
C ARG A 122 -18.24 -2.78 -1.46
N ILE A 123 -17.47 -1.81 -1.98
CA ILE A 123 -16.13 -2.01 -2.52
C ILE A 123 -15.17 -1.16 -1.69
N VAL A 124 -14.19 -1.79 -1.04
CA VAL A 124 -13.06 -1.11 -0.39
C VAL A 124 -11.84 -1.22 -1.28
N LEU A 125 -11.34 -0.09 -1.78
CA LEU A 125 -10.10 -0.02 -2.56
C LEU A 125 -8.94 0.41 -1.66
N THR A 126 -7.87 -0.35 -1.63
CA THR A 126 -6.59 0.19 -1.14
C THR A 126 -5.89 0.90 -2.30
N SER A 127 -5.88 2.23 -2.22
CA SER A 127 -5.10 3.11 -3.07
C SER A 127 -3.73 3.39 -2.43
N SER A 128 -3.06 4.44 -2.81
CA SER A 128 -1.70 4.74 -2.36
C SER A 128 -1.45 6.23 -2.25
N ARG A 129 -0.60 6.63 -1.32
CA ARG A 129 -0.02 7.98 -1.26
C ARG A 129 0.67 8.43 -2.57
N ALA A 130 1.06 7.46 -3.40
CA ALA A 130 1.71 7.75 -4.69
C ALA A 130 0.84 8.56 -5.65
N VAL A 131 -0.48 8.63 -5.41
CA VAL A 131 -1.41 9.46 -6.17
C VAL A 131 -1.14 10.96 -6.00
N TYR A 132 -0.52 11.37 -4.88
CA TYR A 132 -0.24 12.78 -4.59
C TYR A 132 1.04 13.32 -5.25
N GLY A 133 1.96 12.45 -5.67
CA GLY A 133 3.30 12.87 -6.09
C GLY A 133 4.04 13.59 -4.97
N GLU A 134 4.61 14.76 -5.24
CA GLU A 134 5.28 15.61 -4.23
C GLU A 134 4.29 16.36 -3.33
N GLY A 135 2.98 16.30 -3.62
CA GLY A 135 1.94 16.97 -2.84
C GLY A 135 1.97 18.48 -2.96
N VAL A 136 1.51 19.14 -1.90
CA VAL A 136 1.46 20.61 -1.80
C VAL A 136 2.62 21.10 -0.93
N TRP A 137 3.25 22.17 -1.41
CA TRP A 137 4.31 22.89 -0.71
C TRP A 137 3.88 24.32 -0.45
N GLN A 138 4.38 24.91 0.64
CA GLN A 138 4.08 26.27 1.06
C GLN A 138 5.34 27.14 1.05
N ARG A 139 5.22 28.33 0.44
CA ARG A 139 6.24 29.38 0.48
C ARG A 139 6.14 30.21 1.77
N PRO A 140 7.18 31.00 2.13
CA PRO A 140 7.16 31.83 3.34
C PRO A 140 6.06 32.89 3.37
N ASP A 141 5.59 33.33 2.20
CA ASP A 141 4.46 34.27 2.05
C ASP A 141 3.08 33.61 2.19
N GLY A 142 3.07 32.26 2.40
CA GLY A 142 1.86 31.48 2.55
C GLY A 142 1.32 30.91 1.23
N ASP A 143 1.93 31.22 0.08
CA ASP A 143 1.49 30.71 -1.22
C ASP A 143 1.65 29.19 -1.29
N LEU A 144 0.63 28.51 -1.80
CA LEU A 144 0.57 27.04 -1.96
C LEU A 144 0.78 26.66 -3.42
N PHE A 145 1.61 25.67 -3.66
CA PHE A 145 1.84 25.16 -5.00
C PHE A 145 2.15 23.66 -5.01
N GLN A 146 1.93 23.04 -6.16
CA GLN A 146 2.36 21.68 -6.44
C GLN A 146 3.62 21.74 -7.33
N PRO A 147 4.81 21.40 -6.83
CA PRO A 147 6.05 21.59 -7.54
C PRO A 147 6.26 20.64 -8.73
N GLY A 148 5.51 19.54 -8.76
CA GLY A 148 5.79 18.43 -9.66
C GLY A 148 7.04 17.65 -9.23
N GLN A 149 7.61 16.87 -10.14
CA GLN A 149 8.80 16.07 -9.86
C GLN A 149 10.06 16.95 -9.78
N ARG A 150 10.95 16.67 -8.82
CA ARG A 150 12.28 17.30 -8.75
C ARG A 150 13.07 17.05 -10.03
N SER A 151 13.68 18.09 -10.58
CA SER A 151 14.47 18.00 -11.81
C SER A 151 15.77 17.22 -11.58
N LYS A 152 16.30 16.63 -12.66
CA LYS A 152 17.59 15.95 -12.59
C LYS A 152 18.71 16.89 -12.16
N SER A 153 18.68 18.16 -12.60
CA SER A 153 19.68 19.15 -12.18
C SER A 153 19.63 19.42 -10.66
N MET A 154 18.44 19.56 -10.07
CA MET A 154 18.32 19.69 -8.62
C MET A 154 18.99 18.51 -7.89
N LEU A 155 18.71 17.28 -8.36
CA LEU A 155 19.26 16.07 -7.74
C LEU A 155 20.78 15.93 -7.93
N ASP A 156 21.30 16.28 -9.11
CA ASP A 156 22.74 16.29 -9.40
C ASP A 156 23.50 17.33 -8.55
N ASP A 157 22.86 18.48 -8.25
CA ASP A 157 23.41 19.56 -7.44
C ASP A 157 23.16 19.36 -5.92
N ALA A 158 22.65 18.19 -5.52
CA ALA A 158 22.25 17.88 -4.14
C ALA A 158 21.25 18.90 -3.55
N GLN A 159 20.44 19.53 -4.38
CA GLN A 159 19.34 20.38 -3.98
C GLN A 159 18.09 19.49 -3.73
N TRP A 160 18.00 18.96 -2.53
CA TRP A 160 17.00 17.94 -2.21
C TRP A 160 15.60 18.51 -2.04
N ASP A 161 15.47 19.71 -1.50
CA ASP A 161 14.17 20.38 -1.25
C ASP A 161 13.90 21.47 -2.30
N PHE A 162 12.61 21.79 -2.50
CA PHE A 162 12.24 22.94 -3.32
C PHE A 162 12.61 24.24 -2.60
N PRO A 163 13.29 25.19 -3.29
CA PRO A 163 13.84 26.39 -2.68
C PRO A 163 12.77 27.22 -1.96
N ASN A 164 13.09 27.66 -0.74
CA ASN A 164 12.21 28.53 0.08
C ASN A 164 10.77 27.99 0.23
N ALA A 165 10.62 26.66 0.37
CA ALA A 165 9.32 26.07 0.56
C ALA A 165 9.37 24.89 1.52
N VAL A 166 8.25 24.57 2.17
CA VAL A 166 8.08 23.43 3.06
C VAL A 166 6.95 22.54 2.56
N ALA A 167 7.16 21.22 2.59
CA ALA A 167 6.12 20.27 2.25
C ALA A 167 5.04 20.23 3.32
N LEU A 168 3.77 20.22 2.91
CA LEU A 168 2.64 20.01 3.79
C LEU A 168 2.25 18.53 3.84
N PRO A 169 1.67 18.04 4.96
CA PRO A 169 1.11 16.70 5.02
C PRO A 169 0.03 16.49 3.95
N PHE A 170 -0.03 15.30 3.37
CA PHE A 170 -1.14 14.92 2.50
C PHE A 170 -2.45 14.90 3.28
N CYS A 171 -3.51 15.34 2.64
CA CYS A 171 -4.87 15.29 3.17
C CYS A 171 -5.82 15.04 2.00
N ALA A 172 -6.56 13.95 2.04
CA ALA A 172 -7.43 13.54 0.94
C ALA A 172 -8.47 14.60 0.55
N ASP A 173 -8.93 15.40 1.53
CA ASP A 173 -9.91 16.45 1.30
C ASP A 173 -9.32 17.72 0.67
N ILE A 174 -7.99 17.94 0.77
CA ILE A 174 -7.36 19.23 0.42
C ILE A 174 -6.26 19.05 -0.64
N THR A 175 -5.48 17.97 -0.56
CA THR A 175 -4.32 17.77 -1.45
C THR A 175 -4.77 17.20 -2.80
N PRO A 176 -4.72 17.97 -3.90
CA PRO A 176 -5.11 17.43 -5.21
C PRO A 176 -4.13 16.32 -5.63
N PRO A 177 -4.62 15.20 -6.19
CA PRO A 177 -3.77 14.18 -6.77
C PRO A 177 -2.94 14.75 -7.94
N ASN A 178 -1.63 14.43 -7.94
CA ASN A 178 -0.70 14.80 -9.02
C ASN A 178 0.43 13.76 -9.10
N PRO A 179 0.13 12.52 -9.54
CA PRO A 179 1.07 11.42 -9.50
C PRO A 179 2.29 11.66 -10.39
N THR A 180 3.48 11.40 -9.84
CA THR A 180 4.78 11.53 -10.52
C THR A 180 5.35 10.18 -10.96
N SER A 181 4.60 9.10 -10.80
CA SER A 181 4.97 7.75 -11.24
C SER A 181 3.83 7.08 -11.98
N VAL A 182 4.15 6.12 -12.86
CA VAL A 182 3.14 5.31 -13.53
C VAL A 182 2.30 4.53 -12.52
N TYR A 183 2.92 3.97 -11.48
CA TYR A 183 2.20 3.32 -10.38
C TYR A 183 1.16 4.27 -9.74
N GLY A 184 1.56 5.48 -9.37
CA GLY A 184 0.63 6.46 -8.80
C GLY A 184 -0.51 6.81 -9.75
N ALA A 185 -0.22 6.98 -11.05
CA ALA A 185 -1.23 7.24 -12.07
C ALA A 185 -2.21 6.07 -12.22
N THR A 186 -1.74 4.82 -12.19
CA THR A 186 -2.62 3.64 -12.27
C THR A 186 -3.48 3.47 -11.01
N LYS A 187 -2.97 3.80 -9.82
CA LYS A 187 -3.76 3.79 -8.59
C LYS A 187 -4.85 4.87 -8.63
N LEU A 188 -4.54 6.07 -9.10
CA LEU A 188 -5.53 7.13 -9.30
C LEU A 188 -6.60 6.72 -10.33
N ALA A 189 -6.20 6.05 -11.40
CA ALA A 189 -7.15 5.49 -12.38
C ALA A 189 -8.10 4.47 -11.73
N GLN A 190 -7.61 3.59 -10.85
CA GLN A 190 -8.48 2.67 -10.09
C GLN A 190 -9.53 3.42 -9.26
N GLU A 191 -9.12 4.49 -8.53
CA GLU A 191 -10.06 5.32 -7.76
C GLU A 191 -11.18 5.86 -8.64
N HIS A 192 -10.83 6.43 -9.79
CA HIS A 192 -11.81 7.03 -10.72
C HIS A 192 -12.71 5.99 -11.37
N ILE A 193 -12.17 4.87 -11.82
CA ILE A 193 -12.93 3.80 -12.50
C ILE A 193 -13.95 3.19 -11.53
N ILE A 194 -13.53 2.83 -10.32
CA ILE A 194 -14.43 2.24 -9.32
C ILE A 194 -15.52 3.24 -8.91
N ASN A 195 -15.16 4.50 -8.65
CA ASN A 195 -16.15 5.53 -8.30
C ASN A 195 -17.16 5.77 -9.42
N ALA A 196 -16.72 5.88 -10.68
CA ALA A 196 -17.62 6.10 -11.82
C ALA A 196 -18.59 4.92 -12.01
N TRP A 197 -18.09 3.69 -11.87
CA TRP A 197 -18.90 2.49 -11.94
C TRP A 197 -19.92 2.44 -10.79
N ALA A 198 -19.46 2.67 -9.57
CA ALA A 198 -20.29 2.60 -8.37
C ALA A 198 -21.42 3.64 -8.37
N LEU A 199 -21.15 4.85 -8.83
CA LEU A 199 -22.17 5.89 -8.99
C LEU A 199 -23.28 5.44 -9.96
N SER A 200 -22.93 4.68 -11.00
CA SER A 200 -23.90 4.21 -12.00
C SER A 200 -24.69 2.99 -11.54
N PHE A 201 -24.10 2.12 -10.74
CA PHE A 201 -24.71 0.85 -10.32
C PHE A 201 -25.23 0.87 -8.88
N GLY A 202 -24.91 1.89 -8.08
CA GLY A 202 -25.41 2.04 -6.71
C GLY A 202 -24.62 1.23 -5.67
N ALA A 203 -23.32 0.98 -5.89
CA ALA A 203 -22.47 0.38 -4.88
C ALA A 203 -21.89 1.44 -3.92
N ASP A 204 -21.71 1.06 -2.65
CA ASP A 204 -20.92 1.86 -1.70
C ASP A 204 -19.42 1.71 -2.01
N VAL A 205 -18.67 2.80 -1.95
CA VAL A 205 -17.20 2.78 -2.17
C VAL A 205 -16.50 3.47 -1.01
N ALA A 206 -15.44 2.83 -0.50
CA ALA A 206 -14.46 3.43 0.40
C ALA A 206 -13.07 3.32 -0.21
N ILE A 207 -12.31 4.41 -0.24
CA ILE A 207 -10.96 4.44 -0.80
C ILE A 207 -9.97 4.79 0.29
N LEU A 208 -8.95 3.94 0.46
CA LEU A 208 -7.90 4.10 1.44
C LEU A 208 -6.56 4.35 0.75
N ARG A 209 -6.02 5.56 0.84
CA ARG A 209 -4.69 5.91 0.35
C ARG A 209 -3.66 5.56 1.41
N LEU A 210 -3.05 4.38 1.24
CA LEU A 210 -2.10 3.85 2.20
C LEU A 210 -0.77 4.59 2.11
N GLN A 211 -0.21 4.90 3.27
CA GLN A 211 1.15 5.40 3.43
C GLN A 211 2.18 4.24 3.33
N ASN A 212 3.36 4.36 3.92
CA ASN A 212 4.37 3.31 3.86
C ASN A 212 4.04 2.16 4.81
N VAL A 213 3.31 1.15 4.29
CA VAL A 213 2.94 -0.04 5.08
C VAL A 213 4.15 -0.94 5.27
N TYR A 214 4.36 -1.41 6.50
CA TYR A 214 5.42 -2.36 6.84
C TYR A 214 4.98 -3.30 7.96
N GLY A 215 5.69 -4.41 8.15
CA GLY A 215 5.44 -5.35 9.24
C GLY A 215 5.70 -6.81 8.89
N ALA A 216 5.42 -7.69 9.85
CA ALA A 216 5.54 -9.14 9.68
C ALA A 216 4.65 -9.63 8.52
N GLY A 217 5.12 -10.62 7.76
CA GLY A 217 4.45 -11.14 6.57
C GLY A 217 4.85 -10.44 5.25
N GLN A 218 5.63 -9.35 5.30
CA GLN A 218 6.13 -8.68 4.10
C GLN A 218 7.20 -9.53 3.41
N SER A 219 7.13 -9.66 2.06
CA SER A 219 8.13 -10.40 1.29
C SER A 219 9.54 -9.85 1.56
N LEU A 220 10.47 -10.76 1.90
CA LEU A 220 11.87 -10.42 2.14
C LEU A 220 12.69 -10.39 0.85
N ASP A 221 12.22 -11.04 -0.20
CA ASP A 221 12.93 -11.20 -1.47
C ASP A 221 12.57 -10.16 -2.52
N ASN A 222 11.45 -9.47 -2.35
CA ASN A 222 11.01 -8.46 -3.32
C ASN A 222 11.85 -7.16 -3.17
N PRO A 223 12.71 -6.82 -4.14
CA PRO A 223 13.61 -5.66 -4.06
C PRO A 223 12.88 -4.31 -4.12
N TYR A 224 11.60 -4.31 -4.49
CA TYR A 224 10.79 -3.10 -4.67
C TYR A 224 9.87 -2.81 -3.49
N THR A 225 9.80 -3.73 -2.52
CA THR A 225 8.96 -3.55 -1.32
C THR A 225 9.82 -3.59 -0.06
N GLY A 226 9.49 -2.72 0.88
CA GLY A 226 9.99 -2.85 2.24
C GLY A 226 11.39 -2.31 2.49
N ILE A 227 11.54 -0.98 2.45
CA ILE A 227 12.79 -0.33 2.90
C ILE A 227 13.17 -0.81 4.32
N VAL A 228 12.20 -1.06 5.20
CA VAL A 228 12.43 -1.56 6.57
C VAL A 228 13.06 -2.95 6.52
N SER A 229 12.53 -3.87 5.71
CA SER A 229 13.09 -5.22 5.54
C SER A 229 14.50 -5.20 4.94
N LEU A 230 14.75 -4.30 3.98
CA LEU A 230 16.11 -4.12 3.42
C LEU A 230 17.10 -3.66 4.48
N PHE A 231 16.73 -2.65 5.27
CA PHE A 231 17.57 -2.12 6.33
C PHE A 231 17.82 -3.17 7.42
N SER A 232 16.81 -3.94 7.80
CA SER A 232 16.93 -5.02 8.78
C SER A 232 17.92 -6.08 8.33
N ARG A 233 17.90 -6.51 7.05
CA ARG A 233 18.87 -7.48 6.53
C ARG A 233 20.29 -6.93 6.54
N LEU A 234 20.50 -5.67 6.15
CA LEU A 234 21.82 -5.04 6.19
C LEU A 234 22.36 -4.95 7.63
N ALA A 235 21.54 -4.45 8.54
CA ALA A 235 21.91 -4.29 9.95
C ALA A 235 22.20 -5.65 10.63
N LYS A 236 21.35 -6.66 10.38
CA LYS A 236 21.57 -8.03 10.87
C LYS A 236 22.87 -8.63 10.37
N SER A 237 23.30 -8.30 9.14
CA SER A 237 24.60 -8.71 8.60
C SER A 237 25.78 -7.89 9.14
N GLY A 238 25.58 -7.01 10.12
CA GLY A 238 26.62 -6.15 10.69
C GLY A 238 27.08 -5.02 9.76
N LEU A 239 26.28 -4.70 8.72
CA LEU A 239 26.61 -3.67 7.75
C LEU A 239 25.96 -2.34 8.12
N SER A 240 26.67 -1.23 7.85
CA SER A 240 26.10 0.11 7.94
C SER A 240 25.04 0.32 6.84
N ILE A 241 23.92 0.93 7.20
CA ILE A 241 22.81 1.20 6.29
C ILE A 241 23.11 2.42 5.42
N PRO A 242 23.12 2.30 4.07
CA PRO A 242 23.36 3.44 3.19
C PRO A 242 22.10 4.30 3.05
N LEU A 243 22.20 5.57 3.36
CA LEU A 243 21.13 6.55 3.21
C LEU A 243 21.28 7.29 1.89
N TYR A 244 20.20 7.33 1.13
CA TYR A 244 20.15 8.10 -0.12
C TYR A 244 19.90 9.57 0.18
N GLU A 245 20.27 10.42 -0.76
CA GLU A 245 20.24 11.88 -0.63
C GLU A 245 21.03 12.29 0.64
N ASP A 246 20.39 13.02 1.54
CA ASP A 246 20.92 13.40 2.86
C ASP A 246 20.34 12.56 4.02
N GLY A 247 19.52 11.54 3.70
CA GLY A 247 18.81 10.73 4.68
C GLY A 247 17.56 11.40 5.28
N LEU A 248 17.26 12.65 4.92
CA LEU A 248 16.18 13.44 5.52
C LEU A 248 14.86 13.36 4.74
N MET A 249 14.77 12.50 3.71
CA MET A 249 13.47 12.17 3.10
C MET A 249 12.50 11.69 4.17
N ARG A 250 11.28 12.21 4.15
CA ARG A 250 10.26 11.83 5.14
C ARG A 250 9.27 10.83 4.58
N ARG A 251 8.89 9.86 5.42
CA ARG A 251 7.83 8.89 5.15
C ARG A 251 6.98 8.70 6.39
N ASP A 252 5.70 8.52 6.19
CA ASP A 252 4.80 8.05 7.23
C ASP A 252 4.79 6.51 7.17
N PHE A 253 5.28 5.88 8.24
CA PHE A 253 5.36 4.43 8.37
C PHE A 253 4.19 3.93 9.20
N VAL A 254 3.33 3.12 8.60
CA VAL A 254 2.17 2.52 9.26
C VAL A 254 2.30 1.01 9.34
N TYR A 255 2.12 0.46 10.54
CA TYR A 255 2.29 -0.97 10.77
C TYR A 255 1.12 -1.77 10.20
N ILE A 256 1.39 -2.98 9.71
CA ILE A 256 0.42 -3.83 9.01
C ILE A 256 -0.87 -4.08 9.80
N SER A 257 -0.81 -4.28 11.12
CA SER A 257 -2.02 -4.50 11.92
C SER A 257 -2.92 -3.26 11.97
N ASP A 258 -2.35 -2.06 11.92
CA ASP A 258 -3.11 -0.82 11.89
C ASP A 258 -3.82 -0.67 10.54
N VAL A 259 -3.13 -1.01 9.44
CA VAL A 259 -3.73 -1.01 8.11
C VAL A 259 -4.86 -2.04 8.01
N ALA A 260 -4.66 -3.25 8.52
CA ALA A 260 -5.70 -4.28 8.52
C ALA A 260 -6.95 -3.82 9.27
N ARG A 261 -6.79 -3.16 10.45
CA ARG A 261 -7.91 -2.56 11.18
C ARG A 261 -8.59 -1.42 10.42
N ALA A 262 -7.80 -0.58 9.70
CA ALA A 262 -8.38 0.48 8.88
C ALA A 262 -9.25 -0.07 7.75
N VAL A 263 -8.79 -1.12 7.06
CA VAL A 263 -9.56 -1.77 5.99
C VAL A 263 -10.83 -2.42 6.56
N LEU A 264 -10.74 -3.06 7.73
CA LEU A 264 -11.90 -3.64 8.41
C LEU A 264 -12.91 -2.54 8.79
N ALA A 265 -12.48 -1.43 9.38
CA ALA A 265 -13.33 -0.30 9.70
C ALA A 265 -14.01 0.27 8.44
N ALA A 266 -13.27 0.49 7.36
CA ALA A 266 -13.82 0.97 6.08
C ALA A 266 -14.83 -0.02 5.46
N SER A 267 -14.72 -1.30 5.75
CA SER A 267 -15.66 -2.33 5.28
C SER A 267 -17.01 -2.30 5.99
N LYS A 268 -17.06 -1.75 7.21
CA LYS A 268 -18.24 -1.78 8.09
C LYS A 268 -18.88 -0.40 8.27
N GLU A 269 -18.06 0.63 8.45
CA GLU A 269 -18.53 1.95 8.86
C GLU A 269 -19.23 2.70 7.72
N GLN A 270 -20.41 3.26 8.03
CA GLN A 270 -21.13 4.08 7.06
C GLN A 270 -20.39 5.39 6.73
N ALA A 271 -19.60 5.91 7.67
CA ALA A 271 -18.77 7.09 7.45
C ALA A 271 -17.73 6.91 6.32
N ALA A 272 -17.40 5.65 5.95
CA ALA A 272 -16.45 5.35 4.89
C ALA A 272 -17.01 5.56 3.48
N VAL A 273 -18.34 5.54 3.32
CA VAL A 273 -19.00 5.52 2.01
C VAL A 273 -18.82 6.85 1.26
N GLY A 274 -18.38 6.74 0.00
CA GLY A 274 -18.19 7.87 -0.89
C GLY A 274 -17.02 8.76 -0.53
N ARG A 275 -16.10 8.31 0.32
CA ARG A 275 -14.97 9.11 0.79
C ARG A 275 -13.63 8.45 0.53
N VAL A 276 -12.59 9.29 0.49
CA VAL A 276 -11.18 8.90 0.41
C VAL A 276 -10.53 9.22 1.75
N TYR A 277 -9.74 8.29 2.26
CA TYR A 277 -9.03 8.44 3.53
C TYR A 277 -7.54 8.17 3.37
N ASP A 278 -6.72 8.98 4.03
CA ASP A 278 -5.29 8.68 4.19
C ASP A 278 -5.09 7.77 5.39
N ILE A 279 -4.39 6.65 5.18
CA ILE A 279 -4.08 5.68 6.22
C ILE A 279 -2.58 5.66 6.45
N GLY A 280 -2.17 6.26 7.54
CA GLY A 280 -0.80 6.42 8.01
C GLY A 280 -0.74 6.38 9.52
N PHE A 281 0.44 6.63 10.09
CA PHE A 281 0.57 6.86 11.52
C PHE A 281 0.21 8.31 11.92
N GLY A 282 0.21 9.23 10.93
CA GLY A 282 -0.07 10.66 11.15
C GLY A 282 1.14 11.47 11.59
N SER A 283 2.32 10.85 11.61
CA SER A 283 3.58 11.56 11.82
C SER A 283 4.68 10.98 10.91
N ALA A 284 5.26 11.82 10.08
CA ALA A 284 6.32 11.41 9.18
C ALA A 284 7.68 11.42 9.88
N SER A 285 8.40 10.29 9.76
CA SER A 285 9.79 10.13 10.22
C SER A 285 10.74 10.22 9.02
N THR A 286 11.99 10.61 9.26
CA THR A 286 13.02 10.57 8.22
C THR A 286 13.47 9.13 7.94
N ILE A 287 14.02 8.90 6.75
CA ILE A 287 14.66 7.60 6.43
C ILE A 287 15.83 7.34 7.38
N LYS A 288 16.50 8.41 7.85
CA LYS A 288 17.57 8.30 8.85
C LYS A 288 17.03 7.82 10.20
N ASP A 289 15.90 8.37 10.70
CA ASP A 289 15.29 7.93 11.95
C ASP A 289 14.95 6.42 11.92
N LEU A 290 14.37 5.96 10.80
CA LEU A 290 14.11 4.55 10.59
C LEU A 290 15.39 3.71 10.61
N ALA A 291 16.42 4.15 9.88
CA ALA A 291 17.69 3.42 9.81
C ALA A 291 18.41 3.38 11.17
N ASP A 292 18.37 4.46 11.93
CA ASP A 292 18.93 4.51 13.29
C ASP A 292 18.20 3.53 14.23
N GLU A 293 16.87 3.43 14.11
CA GLU A 293 16.06 2.49 14.90
C GLU A 293 16.41 1.03 14.58
N VAL A 294 16.50 0.68 13.29
CA VAL A 294 16.90 -0.65 12.85
C VAL A 294 18.34 -0.98 13.26
N ALA A 295 19.27 -0.04 13.09
CA ALA A 295 20.67 -0.24 13.48
C ALA A 295 20.80 -0.46 15.00
N ARG A 296 20.02 0.27 15.80
CA ARG A 296 19.98 0.11 17.26
C ARG A 296 19.47 -1.27 17.68
N HIS A 297 18.40 -1.75 17.02
CA HIS A 297 17.84 -3.08 17.32
C HIS A 297 18.88 -4.19 17.14
N TYR A 298 19.65 -4.16 16.06
CA TYR A 298 20.67 -5.18 15.78
C TYR A 298 22.07 -4.89 16.33
N GLY A 299 22.30 -3.74 16.99
CA GLY A 299 23.64 -3.32 17.39
C GLY A 299 24.59 -3.10 16.21
N ALA A 300 24.05 -2.73 15.05
CA ALA A 300 24.80 -2.52 13.81
C ALA A 300 25.52 -1.15 13.81
N PRO A 301 26.51 -0.95 12.90
CA PRO A 301 27.14 0.35 12.73
C PRO A 301 26.14 1.45 12.36
N ALA A 302 26.43 2.69 12.76
CA ALA A 302 25.59 3.83 12.44
C ALA A 302 25.35 3.95 10.92
N PRO A 303 24.13 4.33 10.47
CA PRO A 303 23.84 4.61 9.08
C PRO A 303 24.73 5.72 8.51
N HIS A 304 24.99 5.70 7.22
CA HIS A 304 25.84 6.69 6.55
C HIS A 304 25.18 7.21 5.26
N VAL A 305 25.36 8.48 4.95
CA VAL A 305 24.94 9.09 3.69
C VAL A 305 25.84 8.59 2.58
N CYS A 306 25.26 8.00 1.52
CA CYS A 306 26.01 7.45 0.38
C CYS A 306 25.97 8.33 -0.88
N GLY A 307 25.28 9.47 -0.83
CA GLY A 307 25.20 10.45 -1.93
C GLY A 307 24.41 9.96 -3.17
N LYS A 308 23.79 8.78 -3.12
CA LYS A 308 22.93 8.28 -4.20
C LYS A 308 21.54 8.87 -4.11
N TYR A 309 20.86 8.96 -5.24
CA TYR A 309 19.44 9.32 -5.30
C TYR A 309 18.71 8.46 -6.35
N ARG A 310 17.40 8.52 -6.36
CA ARG A 310 16.55 7.90 -7.40
C ARG A 310 15.67 8.96 -8.04
N ASN A 311 15.68 9.01 -9.39
CA ASN A 311 14.73 9.85 -10.13
C ASN A 311 13.29 9.38 -9.82
N GLY A 312 12.41 10.35 -9.60
CA GLY A 312 11.00 10.08 -9.32
C GLY A 312 10.66 9.72 -7.87
N ASP A 313 11.65 9.60 -6.98
CA ASP A 313 11.36 9.47 -5.57
C ASP A 313 10.81 10.80 -5.02
N VAL A 314 9.70 10.71 -4.29
CA VAL A 314 9.07 11.83 -3.60
C VAL A 314 9.92 12.23 -2.39
N ARG A 315 10.16 13.52 -2.20
CA ARG A 315 11.01 14.01 -1.10
C ARG A 315 10.35 13.82 0.27
N HIS A 316 9.11 14.30 0.41
CA HIS A 316 8.38 14.20 1.67
C HIS A 316 6.99 13.58 1.43
N ALA A 317 6.67 12.54 2.18
CA ALA A 317 5.38 11.89 2.15
C ALA A 317 4.97 11.53 3.58
N GLY A 318 4.01 12.25 4.09
CA GLY A 318 3.33 12.00 5.34
C GLY A 318 1.91 12.53 5.23
N CYS A 319 0.98 12.03 6.01
CA CYS A 319 -0.42 12.44 5.92
C CYS A 319 -0.98 12.95 7.24
N ASP A 320 -2.05 13.72 7.12
CA ASP A 320 -2.96 14.01 8.21
C ASP A 320 -4.01 12.91 8.29
N VAL A 321 -4.08 12.22 9.41
CA VAL A 321 -5.04 11.12 9.66
C VAL A 321 -6.33 11.58 10.34
N ALA A 322 -6.51 12.88 10.59
CA ALA A 322 -7.66 13.38 11.33
C ALA A 322 -9.00 12.93 10.73
N ALA A 323 -9.14 12.97 9.40
CA ALA A 323 -10.32 12.48 8.72
C ALA A 323 -10.56 10.98 8.93
N SER A 324 -9.48 10.18 9.01
CA SER A 324 -9.56 8.72 9.19
C SER A 324 -10.01 8.32 10.59
N LEU A 325 -9.86 9.21 11.58
CA LEU A 325 -10.39 9.00 12.93
C LEU A 325 -11.92 8.90 12.94
N ALA A 326 -12.60 9.50 11.95
CA ALA A 326 -14.06 9.38 11.78
C ALA A 326 -14.53 7.94 11.47
N LEU A 327 -13.61 7.05 11.05
CA LEU A 327 -13.88 5.61 10.90
C LEU A 327 -13.90 4.87 12.25
N GLY A 328 -13.74 5.54 13.39
CA GLY A 328 -13.51 4.88 14.68
C GLY A 328 -12.15 4.17 14.77
N TRP A 329 -11.26 4.44 13.81
CA TRP A 329 -9.93 3.86 13.71
C TRP A 329 -8.85 4.86 14.10
N LYS A 330 -7.79 4.35 14.71
CA LYS A 330 -6.55 5.09 14.96
C LYS A 330 -5.35 4.17 14.83
N PRO A 331 -4.18 4.67 14.39
CA PRO A 331 -2.94 3.91 14.45
C PRO A 331 -2.50 3.75 15.91
N GLU A 332 -1.92 2.59 16.23
CA GLU A 332 -1.53 2.25 17.60
C GLU A 332 -0.05 1.86 17.71
N VAL A 333 0.52 1.29 16.63
CA VAL A 333 1.88 0.76 16.65
C VAL A 333 2.86 1.86 16.26
N THR A 334 3.68 2.29 17.20
CA THR A 334 4.76 3.26 16.94
C THR A 334 5.84 2.68 16.02
N MET A 335 6.62 3.54 15.36
CA MET A 335 7.71 3.08 14.47
C MET A 335 8.71 2.20 15.23
N ALA A 336 9.12 2.57 16.44
CA ALA A 336 10.04 1.80 17.24
C ALA A 336 9.51 0.39 17.56
N GLU A 337 8.25 0.30 17.98
CA GLU A 337 7.60 -0.98 18.26
C GLU A 337 7.42 -1.83 17.00
N GLY A 338 6.98 -1.21 15.90
CA GLY A 338 6.78 -1.92 14.63
C GLY A 338 8.09 -2.42 14.02
N VAL A 339 9.18 -1.65 14.14
CA VAL A 339 10.53 -2.08 13.72
C VAL A 339 10.97 -3.28 14.55
N ALA A 340 10.82 -3.23 15.89
CA ALA A 340 11.18 -4.35 16.76
C ALA A 340 10.41 -5.63 16.36
N ARG A 341 9.07 -5.55 16.23
CA ARG A 341 8.22 -6.68 15.82
C ARG A 341 8.62 -7.25 14.45
N LEU A 342 8.97 -6.39 13.48
CA LEU A 342 9.41 -6.85 12.15
C LEU A 342 10.78 -7.51 12.22
N CYS A 343 11.73 -6.95 12.98
CA CYS A 343 13.06 -7.52 13.14
C CYS A 343 12.99 -8.90 13.81
N ASP A 344 12.21 -9.05 14.87
CA ASP A 344 11.99 -10.33 15.56
C ASP A 344 11.38 -11.38 14.60
N TRP A 345 10.39 -10.97 13.78
CA TRP A 345 9.81 -11.85 12.77
C TRP A 345 10.81 -12.26 11.68
N ILE A 346 11.66 -11.33 11.21
CA ILE A 346 12.74 -11.63 10.25
C ILE A 346 13.71 -12.65 10.84
N ASP A 347 14.05 -12.50 12.11
CA ASP A 347 14.97 -13.40 12.80
C ASP A 347 14.44 -14.84 12.87
N VAL A 348 13.15 -14.99 13.17
CA VAL A 348 12.48 -16.29 13.15
C VAL A 348 12.50 -16.89 11.74
N ARG A 349 12.07 -16.15 10.72
CA ARG A 349 12.00 -16.63 9.33
C ARG A 349 13.37 -17.05 8.78
N LEU A 350 14.42 -16.31 9.08
CA LEU A 350 15.78 -16.66 8.66
C LEU A 350 16.29 -17.92 9.38
N SER A 351 15.93 -18.13 10.66
CA SER A 351 16.31 -19.34 11.41
C SER A 351 15.61 -20.61 10.88
N GLU A 352 14.41 -20.46 10.33
CA GLU A 352 13.62 -21.55 9.72
C GLU A 352 14.09 -21.90 8.29
N GLY A 353 15.05 -21.19 7.72
CA GLY A 353 15.48 -21.36 6.33
C GLY A 353 14.38 -21.02 5.32
N ALA A 354 13.47 -20.14 5.71
CA ALA A 354 12.30 -19.77 4.90
C ALA A 354 12.59 -18.69 3.85
N VAL A 355 13.87 -18.28 3.69
CA VAL A 355 14.36 -17.29 2.71
C VAL A 355 15.39 -17.93 1.82
#